data_31c479fbcf1af27c36565499f107e26b
#
_entry.id   31c479fbcf1af27c36565499f107e26b
#
_cell.length_a   1.000
_cell.length_b   1.000
_cell.length_c   1.000
_cell.angle_alpha   90.00
_cell.angle_beta   90.00
_cell.angle_gamma   90.00
#
_symmetry.space_group_name_H-M   'P 1'
#
loop_
_entity.id
_entity.type
_entity.pdbx_description
1 polymer ?
#
loop_
_entity_poly.entity_id
_entity_poly.type
_entity_poly.pdbx_seq_one_letter_code
_entity_poly.pdbx_strand_id
1 'polypeptide(L)'
;LWTLTVYFNSLKDLGKASTLVDDDVKDFIVRTANRMFTTRRLIISADELTSRVSTTELNETLDKLEKIEYSKENEASKRYASNVLLATNMISVGIDVARLNVMLMVGQPKLTSEYIQASSRVGRSFPGVTFVQYDATKSRDRSHYERFRSYHESFYRFVEPTGATPFSRPA
;
A
#
# COMPACT_ATOMS: atom_id res chain seq x y z
N LEU A 1 -4.46 11.65 8.85
CA LEU A 1 -3.69 10.52 8.31
C LEU A 1 -3.80 9.33 9.24
N TRP A 2 -4.58 8.29 8.88
CA TRP A 2 -4.78 7.14 9.77
C TRP A 2 -4.60 5.77 9.10
N THR A 3 -4.42 5.71 7.78
CA THR A 3 -4.13 4.47 7.06
C THR A 3 -2.76 4.55 6.41
N LEU A 4 -1.91 3.57 6.67
CA LEU A 4 -0.68 3.32 5.91
C LEU A 4 -1.00 2.26 4.85
N THR A 5 -0.88 2.63 3.59
CA THR A 5 -0.98 1.67 2.48
C THR A 5 0.40 1.07 2.21
N VAL A 6 0.50 -0.25 2.16
CA VAL A 6 1.75 -0.94 1.85
C VAL A 6 1.57 -1.78 0.59
N TYR A 7 2.33 -1.46 -0.44
CA TYR A 7 2.31 -2.14 -1.73
C TYR A 7 3.41 -3.20 -1.83
N PHE A 8 3.05 -4.37 -2.30
CA PHE A 8 3.96 -5.50 -2.51
C PHE A 8 3.94 -6.00 -3.96
N ASN A 9 5.10 -6.40 -4.44
CA ASN A 9 5.27 -7.01 -5.77
C ASN A 9 4.82 -8.49 -5.83
N SER A 10 4.59 -9.12 -4.68
CA SER A 10 4.17 -10.51 -4.60
C SER A 10 3.29 -10.81 -3.38
N LEU A 11 2.38 -11.77 -3.53
CA LEU A 11 1.57 -12.29 -2.42
C LEU A 11 2.40 -12.93 -1.32
N LYS A 12 3.57 -13.50 -1.66
CA LYS A 12 4.49 -14.11 -0.70
C LYS A 12 5.08 -13.07 0.25
N ASP A 13 5.53 -11.93 -0.28
CA ASP A 13 6.09 -10.86 0.54
C ASP A 13 5.00 -10.18 1.39
N LEU A 14 3.81 -10.03 0.83
CA LEU A 14 2.64 -9.53 1.55
C LEU A 14 2.26 -10.45 2.72
N GLY A 15 2.22 -11.77 2.52
CA GLY A 15 1.92 -12.72 3.59
C GLY A 15 2.90 -12.65 4.76
N LYS A 16 4.20 -12.49 4.46
CA LYS A 16 5.21 -12.26 5.51
C LYS A 16 4.95 -10.95 6.26
N ALA A 17 4.61 -9.89 5.53
CA ALA A 17 4.34 -8.59 6.15
C ALA A 17 3.07 -8.62 7.02
N SER A 18 2.05 -9.36 6.66
CA SER A 18 0.86 -9.56 7.49
C SER A 18 1.24 -10.14 8.85
N THR A 19 2.06 -11.20 8.88
CA THR A 19 2.58 -11.78 10.14
C THR A 19 3.40 -10.76 10.94
N LEU A 20 4.30 -10.00 10.26
CA LEU A 20 5.09 -8.97 10.92
C LEU A 20 4.23 -7.85 11.53
N VAL A 21 3.13 -7.48 10.89
CA VAL A 21 2.20 -6.48 11.45
C VAL A 21 1.55 -7.01 12.72
N ASP A 22 1.16 -8.27 12.73
CA ASP A 22 0.47 -8.86 13.87
C ASP A 22 1.39 -9.10 15.08
N ASP A 23 2.64 -9.44 14.84
CA ASP A 23 3.62 -9.75 15.88
C ASP A 23 4.52 -8.54 16.19
N ASP A 24 5.48 -8.24 15.31
CA ASP A 24 6.57 -7.30 15.60
C ASP A 24 6.14 -5.83 15.59
N VAL A 25 5.27 -5.42 14.65
CA VAL A 25 4.89 -4.01 14.51
C VAL A 25 4.03 -3.57 15.70
N LYS A 26 3.08 -4.39 16.14
CA LYS A 26 2.26 -4.10 17.31
C LYS A 26 3.12 -3.94 18.56
N ASP A 27 4.04 -4.86 18.78
CA ASP A 27 4.98 -4.81 19.91
C ASP A 27 5.91 -3.59 19.85
N PHE A 28 6.40 -3.25 18.66
CA PHE A 28 7.25 -2.07 18.46
C PHE A 28 6.50 -0.78 18.77
N ILE A 29 5.23 -0.67 18.36
CA ILE A 29 4.38 0.48 18.66
C ILE A 29 4.20 0.65 20.16
N VAL A 30 3.93 -0.44 20.89
CA VAL A 30 3.79 -0.41 22.36
C VAL A 30 5.08 0.08 23.01
N ARG A 31 6.23 -0.50 22.64
CA ARG A 31 7.54 -0.10 23.19
C ARG A 31 7.88 1.35 22.87
N THR A 32 7.59 1.78 21.65
CA THR A 32 7.86 3.16 21.21
C THR A 32 6.98 4.16 21.95
N ALA A 33 5.68 3.87 22.09
CA ALA A 33 4.75 4.74 22.82
C ALA A 33 5.17 4.90 24.28
N ASN A 34 5.58 3.82 24.94
CA ASN A 34 6.08 3.85 26.33
C ASN A 34 7.36 4.70 26.44
N ARG A 35 8.30 4.54 25.49
CA ARG A 35 9.55 5.31 25.49
C ARG A 35 9.31 6.80 25.25
N MET A 36 8.31 7.14 24.43
CA MET A 36 7.97 8.53 24.07
C MET A 36 6.95 9.15 25.04
N PHE A 37 6.53 8.44 26.08
CA PHE A 37 5.49 8.88 27.04
C PHE A 37 4.20 9.34 26.34
N THR A 38 3.77 8.61 25.29
CA THR A 38 2.56 8.93 24.51
C THR A 38 1.59 7.74 24.50
N THR A 39 0.36 8.01 24.11
CA THR A 39 -0.64 6.95 23.94
C THR A 39 -0.34 6.13 22.70
N ARG A 40 -0.41 4.81 22.82
CA ARG A 40 -0.26 3.89 21.69
C ARG A 40 -1.47 3.96 20.77
N ARG A 41 -1.24 3.84 19.47
CA ARG A 41 -2.28 3.57 18.50
C ARG A 41 -2.62 2.09 18.51
N LEU A 42 -3.90 1.76 18.55
CA LEU A 42 -4.36 0.39 18.47
C LEU A 42 -4.41 -0.08 17.01
N ILE A 43 -3.64 -1.11 16.68
CA ILE A 43 -3.74 -1.82 15.39
C ILE A 43 -4.37 -3.18 15.69
N ILE A 44 -5.58 -3.40 15.18
CA ILE A 44 -6.31 -4.68 15.36
C ILE A 44 -5.71 -5.73 14.42
N SER A 45 -5.76 -5.46 13.11
CA SER A 45 -5.22 -6.30 12.05
C SER A 45 -4.92 -5.44 10.83
N ALA A 46 -4.12 -5.96 9.92
CA ALA A 46 -3.99 -5.37 8.59
C ALA A 46 -5.19 -5.79 7.73
N ASP A 47 -5.74 -4.85 6.98
CA ASP A 47 -6.70 -5.13 5.92
C ASP A 47 -5.94 -5.48 4.64
N GLU A 48 -6.55 -6.27 3.75
CA GLU A 48 -5.88 -6.77 2.55
C GLU A 48 -6.68 -6.46 1.28
N LEU A 49 -5.97 -6.03 0.23
CA LEU A 49 -6.49 -5.82 -1.13
C LEU A 49 -5.64 -6.61 -2.13
N THR A 50 -6.01 -7.86 -2.34
CA THR A 50 -5.31 -8.78 -3.24
C THR A 50 -6.29 -9.67 -3.99
N SER A 51 -5.80 -10.37 -5.00
CA SER A 51 -6.60 -11.31 -5.79
C SER A 51 -7.02 -12.57 -5.02
N ARG A 52 -6.50 -12.80 -3.83
CA ARG A 52 -6.88 -13.95 -2.99
C ARG A 52 -8.08 -13.65 -2.08
N VAL A 53 -8.40 -12.36 -1.91
CA VAL A 53 -9.54 -11.92 -1.09
C VAL A 53 -10.82 -12.06 -1.89
N SER A 54 -11.88 -12.53 -1.25
CA SER A 54 -13.21 -12.65 -1.90
C SER A 54 -13.79 -11.28 -2.25
N THR A 55 -14.68 -11.22 -3.22
CA THR A 55 -15.36 -9.97 -3.60
C THR A 55 -16.12 -9.34 -2.43
N THR A 56 -16.69 -10.16 -1.57
CA THR A 56 -17.41 -9.68 -0.37
C THR A 56 -16.46 -9.00 0.60
N GLU A 57 -15.36 -9.64 0.96
CA GLU A 57 -14.34 -9.08 1.85
C GLU A 57 -13.68 -7.83 1.24
N LEU A 58 -13.49 -7.82 -0.08
CA LEU A 58 -13.00 -6.64 -0.80
C LEU A 58 -13.92 -5.44 -0.60
N ASN A 59 -15.23 -5.64 -0.82
CA ASN A 59 -16.23 -4.57 -0.65
C ASN A 59 -16.32 -4.11 0.81
N GLU A 60 -16.25 -5.01 1.78
CA GLU A 60 -16.21 -4.66 3.21
C GLU A 60 -14.98 -3.83 3.55
N THR A 61 -13.82 -4.19 3.01
CA THR A 61 -12.58 -3.42 3.21
C THR A 61 -12.68 -2.02 2.58
N LEU A 62 -13.24 -1.90 1.38
CA LEU A 62 -13.48 -0.61 0.72
C LEU A 62 -14.46 0.26 1.51
N ASP A 63 -15.57 -0.31 1.93
CA ASP A 63 -16.56 0.36 2.78
C ASP A 63 -15.95 0.84 4.10
N LYS A 64 -15.13 0.03 4.74
CA LYS A 64 -14.39 0.39 5.94
C LYS A 64 -13.42 1.55 5.68
N LEU A 65 -12.68 1.49 4.57
CA LEU A 65 -11.76 2.55 4.17
C LEU A 65 -12.47 3.89 3.92
N GLU A 66 -13.65 3.88 3.34
CA GLU A 66 -14.41 5.09 3.02
C GLU A 66 -15.18 5.65 4.21
N LYS A 67 -15.84 4.78 4.99
CA LYS A 67 -16.88 5.18 5.94
C LYS A 67 -16.42 5.23 7.39
N ILE A 68 -15.31 4.56 7.74
CA ILE A 68 -14.85 4.49 9.14
C ILE A 68 -13.62 5.35 9.34
N GLU A 69 -13.82 6.49 9.98
CA GLU A 69 -12.74 7.39 10.37
C GLU A 69 -12.07 6.93 11.68
N TYR A 70 -10.80 7.27 11.84
CA TYR A 70 -10.09 7.09 13.10
C TYR A 70 -10.54 8.16 14.10
N SER A 71 -11.37 7.76 15.05
CA SER A 71 -11.84 8.61 16.14
C SER A 71 -12.01 7.82 17.43
N LYS A 72 -11.95 8.52 18.57
CA LYS A 72 -12.17 7.89 19.88
C LYS A 72 -13.59 7.33 20.02
N GLU A 73 -14.57 8.00 19.42
CA GLU A 73 -15.98 7.61 19.41
C GLU A 73 -16.16 6.30 18.64
N ASN A 74 -15.52 6.16 17.50
CA ASN A 74 -15.54 4.94 16.71
C ASN A 74 -14.82 3.79 17.44
N GLU A 75 -13.67 4.05 18.07
CA GLU A 75 -12.98 3.05 18.89
C GLU A 75 -13.83 2.60 20.09
N ALA A 76 -14.49 3.52 20.78
CA ALA A 76 -15.39 3.21 21.90
C ALA A 76 -16.59 2.34 21.46
N SER A 77 -17.07 2.58 20.23
CA SER A 77 -18.15 1.79 19.60
C SER A 77 -17.65 0.50 18.91
N LYS A 78 -16.38 0.13 19.10
CA LYS A 78 -15.71 -1.01 18.44
C LYS A 78 -15.74 -0.95 16.91
N ARG A 79 -15.86 0.24 16.33
CA ARG A 79 -15.75 0.49 14.90
C ARG A 79 -14.32 0.95 14.59
N TYR A 80 -13.47 0.02 14.25
CA TYR A 80 -12.04 0.30 14.03
C TYR A 80 -11.75 0.72 12.60
N ALA A 81 -11.10 1.88 12.45
CA ALA A 81 -10.61 2.32 11.16
C ALA A 81 -9.48 1.41 10.64
N SER A 82 -9.34 1.31 9.34
CA SER A 82 -8.19 0.65 8.72
C SER A 82 -6.91 1.41 9.04
N ASN A 83 -6.00 0.77 9.76
CA ASN A 83 -4.71 1.36 10.13
C ASN A 83 -3.60 1.00 9.15
N VAL A 84 -3.60 -0.25 8.69
CA VAL A 84 -2.64 -0.78 7.72
C VAL A 84 -3.41 -1.49 6.62
N LEU A 85 -3.13 -1.12 5.39
CA LEU A 85 -3.70 -1.72 4.19
C LEU A 85 -2.59 -2.38 3.39
N LEU A 86 -2.60 -3.70 3.31
CA LEU A 86 -1.64 -4.47 2.52
C LEU A 86 -2.23 -4.74 1.14
N ALA A 87 -1.50 -4.40 0.09
CA ALA A 87 -2.01 -4.50 -1.27
C ALA A 87 -0.95 -5.01 -2.26
N THR A 88 -1.43 -5.64 -3.33
CA THR A 88 -0.65 -5.92 -4.53
C THR A 88 -1.19 -5.11 -5.70
N ASN A 89 -0.98 -5.54 -6.94
CA ASN A 89 -1.46 -4.89 -8.16
C ASN A 89 -2.97 -4.58 -8.17
N MET A 90 -3.77 -5.24 -7.34
CA MET A 90 -5.21 -4.93 -7.17
C MET A 90 -5.46 -3.47 -6.76
N ILE A 91 -4.51 -2.82 -6.07
CA ILE A 91 -4.64 -1.40 -5.73
C ILE A 91 -4.69 -0.51 -6.97
N SER A 92 -4.11 -0.96 -8.08
CA SER A 92 -4.14 -0.24 -9.37
C SER A 92 -5.49 -0.35 -10.08
N VAL A 93 -6.34 -1.32 -9.71
CA VAL A 93 -7.61 -1.61 -10.37
C VAL A 93 -8.78 -1.11 -9.52
N GLY A 94 -9.37 0.02 -9.93
CA GLY A 94 -10.71 0.44 -9.47
C GLY A 94 -10.86 0.99 -8.06
N ILE A 95 -9.80 1.07 -7.25
CA ILE A 95 -9.90 1.60 -5.89
C ILE A 95 -9.77 3.12 -5.90
N ASP A 96 -10.82 3.80 -5.49
CA ASP A 96 -10.88 5.26 -5.40
C ASP A 96 -11.17 5.75 -3.98
N VAL A 97 -10.24 5.51 -3.09
CA VAL A 97 -10.32 6.04 -1.71
C VAL A 97 -9.51 7.32 -1.62
N ALA A 98 -10.18 8.45 -1.80
CA ALA A 98 -9.57 9.78 -1.95
C ALA A 98 -8.71 10.23 -0.76
N ARG A 99 -8.97 9.70 0.45
CA ARG A 99 -8.30 10.09 1.70
C ARG A 99 -6.94 9.44 1.94
N LEU A 100 -6.50 8.49 1.11
CA LEU A 100 -5.21 7.84 1.28
C LEU A 100 -4.07 8.82 0.94
N ASN A 101 -3.11 8.98 1.86
CA ASN A 101 -2.06 10.00 1.74
C ASN A 101 -0.65 9.44 1.92
N VAL A 102 -0.50 8.24 2.48
CA VAL A 102 0.81 7.62 2.68
C VAL A 102 0.83 6.22 2.11
N MET A 103 1.85 5.97 1.31
CA MET A 103 2.14 4.65 0.77
C MET A 103 3.60 4.27 1.04
N LEU A 104 3.81 3.01 1.40
CA LEU A 104 5.11 2.35 1.38
C LEU A 104 5.11 1.30 0.27
N MET A 105 6.00 1.42 -0.69
CA MET A 105 6.24 0.39 -1.70
C MET A 105 7.42 -0.48 -1.28
N VAL A 106 7.20 -1.77 -1.12
CA VAL A 106 8.24 -2.74 -0.77
C VAL A 106 8.86 -3.30 -2.05
N GLY A 107 9.97 -2.70 -2.44
CA GLY A 107 10.65 -2.93 -3.71
C GLY A 107 10.05 -2.15 -4.88
N GLN A 108 10.85 -2.00 -5.92
CA GLN A 108 10.41 -1.37 -7.17
C GLN A 108 9.38 -2.25 -7.89
N PRO A 109 8.22 -1.74 -8.29
CA PRO A 109 7.30 -2.44 -9.17
C PRO A 109 7.97 -2.92 -10.46
N LYS A 110 7.46 -4.00 -11.04
CA LYS A 110 8.08 -4.60 -12.23
C LYS A 110 7.97 -3.71 -13.45
N LEU A 111 6.84 -3.04 -13.58
CA LEU A 111 6.55 -2.12 -14.67
C LEU A 111 6.47 -0.69 -14.16
N THR A 112 6.92 0.25 -14.99
CA THR A 112 6.80 1.68 -14.71
C THR A 112 5.33 2.10 -14.69
N SER A 113 4.51 1.55 -15.57
CA SER A 113 3.06 1.74 -15.58
C SER A 113 2.41 1.31 -14.25
N GLU A 114 2.82 0.18 -13.69
CA GLU A 114 2.35 -0.31 -12.39
C GLU A 114 2.79 0.63 -11.24
N TYR A 115 4.03 1.11 -11.28
CA TYR A 115 4.52 2.09 -10.33
C TYR A 115 3.69 3.37 -10.33
N ILE A 116 3.38 3.92 -11.51
CA ILE A 116 2.53 5.12 -11.68
C ILE A 116 1.12 4.85 -11.15
N GLN A 117 0.51 3.74 -11.58
CA GLN A 117 -0.87 3.41 -11.21
C GLN A 117 -1.03 3.18 -9.71
N ALA A 118 -0.08 2.52 -9.06
CA ALA A 118 -0.12 2.30 -7.62
C ALA A 118 0.14 3.59 -6.84
N SER A 119 1.21 4.34 -7.16
CA SER A 119 1.55 5.57 -6.45
C SER A 119 0.50 6.67 -6.59
N SER A 120 -0.22 6.73 -7.71
CA SER A 120 -1.31 7.69 -7.93
C SER A 120 -2.58 7.43 -7.08
N ARG A 121 -2.61 6.35 -6.30
CA ARG A 121 -3.73 6.06 -5.38
C ARG A 121 -3.64 6.83 -4.07
N VAL A 122 -2.52 7.47 -3.79
CA VAL A 122 -2.36 8.35 -2.63
C VAL A 122 -2.19 9.81 -3.06
N GLY A 123 -2.56 10.72 -2.17
CA GLY A 123 -2.40 12.15 -2.44
C GLY A 123 -3.49 12.78 -3.33
N ARG A 124 -4.69 12.19 -3.40
CA ARG A 124 -5.77 12.69 -4.28
C ARG A 124 -6.50 13.91 -3.70
N SER A 125 -6.92 13.85 -2.43
CA SER A 125 -7.63 14.94 -1.77
C SER A 125 -6.69 15.89 -1.02
N PHE A 126 -5.58 15.37 -0.54
CA PHE A 126 -4.56 16.12 0.21
C PHE A 126 -3.18 15.68 -0.25
N PRO A 127 -2.13 16.51 -0.08
CA PRO A 127 -0.77 16.11 -0.40
C PRO A 127 -0.41 14.75 0.22
N GLY A 128 0.13 13.86 -0.58
CA GLY A 128 0.52 12.53 -0.17
C GLY A 128 2.02 12.28 -0.35
N VAL A 129 2.50 11.21 0.26
CA VAL A 129 3.89 10.76 0.14
C VAL A 129 3.95 9.26 -0.13
N THR A 130 4.78 8.89 -1.09
CA THR A 130 5.13 7.50 -1.37
C THR A 130 6.59 7.27 -1.00
N PHE A 131 6.82 6.36 -0.05
CA PHE A 131 8.14 5.85 0.27
C PHE A 131 8.40 4.60 -0.56
N VAL A 132 9.57 4.49 -1.15
CA VAL A 132 9.99 3.26 -1.86
C VAL A 132 11.15 2.65 -1.08
N GLN A 133 10.93 1.46 -0.56
CA GLN A 133 11.96 0.68 0.14
C GLN A 133 12.66 -0.22 -0.87
N TYR A 134 13.89 0.09 -1.22
CA TYR A 134 14.71 -0.72 -2.10
C TYR A 134 15.46 -1.81 -1.33
N ASP A 135 15.44 -3.03 -1.87
CA ASP A 135 16.18 -4.18 -1.35
C ASP A 135 17.56 -4.26 -2.02
N ALA A 136 18.61 -4.02 -1.26
CA ALA A 136 20.00 -4.04 -1.76
C ALA A 136 20.43 -5.40 -2.36
N THR A 137 19.73 -6.48 -2.01
CA THR A 137 20.01 -7.83 -2.55
C THR A 137 19.38 -8.05 -3.93
N LYS A 138 18.41 -7.21 -4.32
CA LYS A 138 17.72 -7.30 -5.61
C LYS A 138 18.36 -6.36 -6.62
N SER A 139 18.90 -6.90 -7.71
CA SER A 139 19.60 -6.13 -8.76
C SER A 139 18.72 -4.99 -9.35
N ARG A 140 17.40 -5.25 -9.54
CA ARG A 140 16.46 -4.26 -10.03
C ARG A 140 16.34 -3.09 -9.05
N ASP A 141 16.14 -3.36 -7.78
CA ASP A 141 15.99 -2.34 -6.74
C ASP A 141 17.27 -1.49 -6.62
N ARG A 142 18.45 -2.12 -6.65
CA ARG A 142 19.73 -1.41 -6.69
C ARG A 142 19.84 -0.47 -7.88
N SER A 143 19.50 -0.95 -9.08
CA SER A 143 19.57 -0.13 -10.30
C SER A 143 18.64 1.09 -10.22
N HIS A 144 17.43 0.93 -9.68
CA HIS A 144 16.49 2.04 -9.48
C HIS A 144 16.94 3.00 -8.37
N TYR A 145 17.54 2.51 -7.31
CA TYR A 145 18.12 3.35 -6.26
C TYR A 145 19.27 4.20 -6.80
N GLU A 146 20.22 3.60 -7.52
CA GLU A 146 21.38 4.28 -8.11
C GLU A 146 20.97 5.35 -9.14
N ARG A 147 19.87 5.12 -9.86
CA ARG A 147 19.35 6.01 -10.91
C ARG A 147 18.07 6.73 -10.52
N PHE A 148 17.76 6.82 -9.24
CA PHE A 148 16.48 7.34 -8.75
C PHE A 148 16.12 8.68 -9.37
N ARG A 149 17.04 9.64 -9.34
CA ARG A 149 16.81 10.99 -9.83
C ARG A 149 16.57 11.02 -11.34
N SER A 150 17.47 10.44 -12.12
CA SER A 150 17.34 10.40 -13.59
C SER A 150 16.12 9.62 -14.06
N TYR A 151 15.75 8.56 -13.36
CA TYR A 151 14.53 7.79 -13.64
C TYR A 151 13.28 8.66 -13.44
N HIS A 152 13.17 9.39 -12.34
CA HIS A 152 12.01 10.23 -12.08
C HIS A 152 11.95 11.50 -12.95
N GLU A 153 13.10 12.06 -13.33
CA GLU A 153 13.16 13.19 -14.28
C GLU A 153 12.69 12.81 -15.69
N SER A 154 12.83 11.55 -16.07
CA SER A 154 12.43 11.03 -17.37
C SER A 154 11.30 10.00 -17.31
N PHE A 155 10.53 10.03 -16.28
CA PHE A 155 9.63 8.99 -15.81
C PHE A 155 8.75 8.38 -16.90
N TYR A 156 8.07 9.22 -17.68
CA TYR A 156 7.16 8.77 -18.73
C TYR A 156 7.84 8.11 -19.92
N ARG A 157 9.15 8.27 -20.09
CA ARG A 157 9.92 7.59 -21.16
C ARG A 157 10.08 6.09 -20.90
N PHE A 158 9.92 5.66 -19.66
CA PHE A 158 10.11 4.28 -19.24
C PHE A 158 8.79 3.50 -19.15
N VAL A 159 7.66 4.14 -19.47
CA VAL A 159 6.35 3.47 -19.48
C VAL A 159 6.33 2.46 -20.62
N GLU A 160 6.11 1.22 -20.26
CA GLU A 160 6.05 0.11 -21.19
C GLU A 160 4.79 0.23 -22.08
N PRO A 161 4.91 -0.02 -23.40
CA PRO A 161 3.74 -0.03 -24.26
C PRO A 161 2.82 -1.18 -23.84
N THR A 162 1.56 -0.86 -23.57
CA THR A 162 0.53 -1.88 -23.36
C THR A 162 0.31 -2.61 -24.68
N GLY A 163 0.69 -3.89 -24.72
CA GLY A 163 0.50 -4.73 -25.91
C GLY A 163 -0.98 -5.02 -26.16
N ALA A 164 -1.68 -4.08 -26.77
CA ALA A 164 -2.91 -4.41 -27.46
C ALA A 164 -2.51 -5.10 -28.78
N THR A 165 -2.64 -6.41 -28.83
CA THR A 165 -2.57 -7.15 -30.10
C THR A 165 -3.93 -7.04 -30.77
N PRO A 166 -4.08 -6.18 -31.83
CA PRO A 166 -5.39 -5.88 -32.41
C PRO A 166 -6.07 -7.09 -33.08
N PHE A 167 -5.37 -8.22 -33.18
CA PHE A 167 -5.85 -9.45 -33.79
C PHE A 167 -5.72 -10.69 -32.88
N SER A 168 -5.58 -10.52 -31.57
CA SER A 168 -5.63 -11.65 -30.64
C SER A 168 -7.04 -12.23 -30.64
N ARG A 169 -7.17 -13.56 -30.79
CA ARG A 169 -8.46 -14.24 -30.57
C ARG A 169 -8.90 -13.96 -29.12
N PRO A 170 -10.20 -13.66 -28.91
CA PRO A 170 -10.74 -13.58 -27.56
C PRO A 170 -10.50 -14.91 -26.84
N ALA A 171 -10.04 -14.83 -25.58
CA ALA A 171 -9.82 -15.99 -24.72
C ALA A 171 -11.15 -16.61 -24.28
#